data_1e5bb9249136b90cbb0457084c6e3b07
#
_entry.id   1e5bb9249136b90cbb0457084c6e3b07
#
_cell.length_a   1.000
_cell.length_b   1.000
_cell.length_c   1.000
_cell.angle_alpha   90.00
_cell.angle_beta   90.00
_cell.angle_gamma   90.00
#
_symmetry.space_group_name_H-M   'P 1'
#
loop_
_entity.id
_entity.type
_entity.pdbx_description
1 polymer ?
#
loop_
_entity_poly.entity_id
_entity_poly.type
_entity_poly.pdbx_seq_one_letter_code
_entity_poly.pdbx_strand_id
1 'polypeptide(L)'
;MYKRQIFKLLPFLVLFFLIGNEAESRIVDTIEALQEKKIGDKEATVKIVEFASLTCGHCAKFHNEVFPKIKKEYIDTGKIVFTYRDFPLDKFALKASVIARCSGNDRFFNFLKVLYKKQKDWTSTQDPFKSLLKIAKLGGLKNDEIKVCVGNKSIEDGILKERLSSSKKYDIKATPTIYINNEKYDGDLTFEALKLKIDSLLN
;
A
#
# COMPACT_ATOMS: atom_id res chain seq x y z
N MET A 1 -33.06 -67.94 33.25
CA MET A 1 -31.77 -67.25 33.73
C MET A 1 -31.35 -66.26 32.65
N TYR A 2 -31.61 -64.95 32.85
CA TYR A 2 -31.39 -63.89 31.92
C TYR A 2 -30.14 -63.15 32.38
N LYS A 3 -28.99 -63.26 31.63
CA LYS A 3 -27.75 -62.50 31.93
C LYS A 3 -27.87 -61.09 31.38
N ARG A 4 -27.97 -60.09 32.26
CA ARG A 4 -27.84 -58.67 31.98
C ARG A 4 -26.39 -58.35 31.61
N GLN A 5 -26.13 -57.97 30.35
CA GLN A 5 -24.88 -57.32 29.98
C GLN A 5 -25.01 -55.84 30.25
N ILE A 6 -24.14 -55.36 31.14
CA ILE A 6 -23.97 -53.93 31.45
C ILE A 6 -23.02 -53.34 30.42
N PHE A 7 -23.60 -52.56 29.51
CA PHE A 7 -22.81 -51.74 28.58
C PHE A 7 -22.22 -50.53 29.36
N LYS A 8 -20.90 -50.55 29.59
CA LYS A 8 -20.20 -49.40 30.15
C LYS A 8 -20.03 -48.37 29.07
N LEU A 9 -20.83 -47.29 29.09
CA LEU A 9 -20.63 -46.07 28.30
C LEU A 9 -19.37 -45.35 28.82
N LEU A 10 -18.31 -45.41 28.02
CA LEU A 10 -17.13 -44.57 28.21
C LEU A 10 -17.44 -43.14 27.73
N PRO A 11 -17.28 -42.09 28.57
CA PRO A 11 -17.47 -40.73 28.08
C PRO A 11 -16.30 -40.37 27.17
N PHE A 12 -16.61 -40.13 25.91
CA PHE A 12 -15.66 -39.59 24.92
C PHE A 12 -15.40 -38.13 25.30
N LEU A 13 -14.26 -37.89 25.97
CA LEU A 13 -13.79 -36.55 26.30
C LEU A 13 -13.28 -35.89 25.01
N VAL A 14 -14.16 -35.12 24.35
CA VAL A 14 -13.79 -34.28 23.20
C VAL A 14 -12.93 -33.14 23.72
N LEU A 15 -11.61 -33.31 23.64
CA LEU A 15 -10.64 -32.25 23.92
C LEU A 15 -10.71 -31.23 22.77
N PHE A 16 -11.49 -30.16 22.96
CA PHE A 16 -11.46 -29.00 22.07
C PHE A 16 -10.09 -28.33 22.19
N PHE A 17 -9.17 -28.68 21.28
CA PHE A 17 -7.98 -27.87 21.06
C PHE A 17 -8.46 -26.52 20.51
N LEU A 18 -8.52 -25.53 21.39
CA LEU A 18 -8.54 -24.11 20.99
C LEU A 18 -7.18 -23.83 20.33
N ILE A 19 -7.13 -24.01 19.03
CA ILE A 19 -6.03 -23.49 18.21
C ILE A 19 -6.19 -21.96 18.29
N GLY A 20 -5.55 -21.36 19.29
CA GLY A 20 -5.36 -19.93 19.34
C GLY A 20 -4.58 -19.54 18.08
N ASN A 21 -5.22 -18.95 17.10
CA ASN A 21 -4.54 -18.22 16.04
C ASN A 21 -3.89 -16.99 16.71
N GLU A 22 -2.74 -17.18 17.32
CA GLU A 22 -1.85 -16.06 17.60
C GLU A 22 -1.49 -15.48 16.24
N ALA A 23 -2.01 -14.29 15.95
CA ALA A 23 -1.60 -13.52 14.79
C ALA A 23 -0.11 -13.22 14.94
N GLU A 24 0.71 -14.07 14.34
CA GLU A 24 2.16 -13.96 14.36
C GLU A 24 2.55 -12.56 13.85
N SER A 25 3.39 -11.87 14.62
CA SER A 25 3.89 -10.54 14.26
C SER A 25 4.70 -10.69 12.99
N ARG A 26 4.15 -10.24 11.85
CA ARG A 26 4.83 -10.31 10.56
C ARG A 26 5.79 -9.14 10.45
N ILE A 27 7.05 -9.38 10.81
CA ILE A 27 8.13 -8.44 10.49
C ILE A 27 8.33 -8.50 8.98
N VAL A 28 8.01 -7.39 8.29
CA VAL A 28 8.21 -7.32 6.84
C VAL A 28 9.71 -7.32 6.54
N ASP A 29 10.12 -8.29 5.74
CA ASP A 29 11.48 -8.37 5.23
C ASP A 29 11.80 -7.14 4.36
N THR A 30 13.05 -6.66 4.43
CA THR A 30 13.54 -5.54 3.62
C THR A 30 13.36 -5.77 2.12
N ILE A 31 13.54 -7.03 1.66
CA ILE A 31 13.35 -7.40 0.25
C ILE A 31 11.89 -7.20 -0.16
N GLU A 32 10.92 -7.69 0.63
CA GLU A 32 9.49 -7.48 0.37
C GLU A 32 9.12 -5.99 0.42
N ALA A 33 9.63 -5.25 1.42
CA ALA A 33 9.37 -3.83 1.55
C ALA A 33 9.80 -3.04 0.32
N LEU A 34 10.95 -3.40 -0.29
CA LEU A 34 11.51 -2.71 -1.46
C LEU A 34 11.00 -3.24 -2.80
N GLN A 35 10.17 -4.28 -2.83
CA GLN A 35 9.53 -4.72 -4.05
C GLN A 35 8.69 -3.61 -4.68
N GLU A 36 8.56 -3.66 -6.00
CA GLU A 36 7.71 -2.72 -6.74
C GLU A 36 6.24 -2.86 -6.32
N LYS A 37 5.60 -1.75 -6.03
CA LYS A 37 4.23 -1.71 -5.52
C LYS A 37 3.24 -1.59 -6.68
N LYS A 38 2.62 -2.72 -7.03
CA LYS A 38 1.68 -2.85 -8.15
C LYS A 38 0.32 -3.35 -7.70
N ILE A 39 -0.72 -2.91 -8.40
CA ILE A 39 -2.09 -3.43 -8.27
C ILE A 39 -2.73 -3.54 -9.64
N GLY A 40 -3.52 -4.58 -9.86
CA GLY A 40 -4.15 -4.91 -11.14
C GLY A 40 -3.51 -6.11 -11.82
N ASP A 41 -3.92 -6.38 -13.04
CA ASP A 41 -3.41 -7.50 -13.83
C ASP A 41 -2.02 -7.16 -14.39
N LYS A 42 -1.03 -8.01 -14.09
CA LYS A 42 0.36 -7.82 -14.55
C LYS A 42 0.50 -7.93 -16.06
N GLU A 43 -0.41 -8.65 -16.71
CA GLU A 43 -0.44 -8.85 -18.15
C GLU A 43 -1.26 -7.79 -18.90
N ALA A 44 -1.87 -6.83 -18.16
CA ALA A 44 -2.63 -5.74 -18.77
C ALA A 44 -1.78 -4.94 -19.78
N THR A 45 -2.38 -4.61 -20.92
CA THR A 45 -1.73 -3.87 -22.02
C THR A 45 -1.47 -2.41 -21.64
N VAL A 46 -2.31 -1.83 -20.80
CA VAL A 46 -2.14 -0.45 -20.31
C VAL A 46 -1.48 -0.46 -18.95
N LYS A 47 -0.30 0.16 -18.87
CA LYS A 47 0.53 0.23 -17.67
C LYS A 47 0.63 1.68 -17.20
N ILE A 48 0.17 1.95 -15.98
CA ILE A 48 0.25 3.28 -15.37
C ILE A 48 1.30 3.27 -14.28
N VAL A 49 2.20 4.25 -14.29
CA VAL A 49 3.19 4.47 -13.24
C VAL A 49 2.97 5.87 -12.66
N GLU A 50 2.77 5.95 -11.36
CA GLU A 50 2.67 7.21 -10.62
C GLU A 50 3.92 7.41 -9.76
N PHE A 51 4.53 8.59 -9.86
CA PHE A 51 5.55 9.07 -8.93
C PHE A 51 4.89 10.05 -7.97
N ALA A 52 4.84 9.70 -6.68
CA ALA A 52 4.06 10.44 -5.71
C ALA A 52 4.74 10.60 -4.34
N SER A 53 4.35 11.65 -3.64
CA SER A 53 4.80 11.95 -2.28
C SER A 53 3.63 11.96 -1.30
N LEU A 54 3.82 11.34 -0.16
CA LEU A 54 2.79 11.26 0.89
C LEU A 54 2.50 12.59 1.59
N THR A 55 3.35 13.61 1.42
CA THR A 55 3.10 14.98 1.91
C THR A 55 2.54 15.91 0.82
N CYS A 56 2.47 15.45 -0.44
CA CYS A 56 1.97 16.26 -1.54
C CYS A 56 0.43 16.34 -1.53
N GLY A 57 -0.13 17.56 -1.47
CA GLY A 57 -1.58 17.78 -1.48
C GLY A 57 -2.26 17.37 -2.79
N HIS A 58 -1.58 17.55 -3.94
CA HIS A 58 -2.10 17.11 -5.25
C HIS A 58 -2.14 15.58 -5.35
N CYS A 59 -1.16 14.88 -4.78
CA CYS A 59 -1.19 13.41 -4.68
C CYS A 59 -2.37 12.95 -3.80
N ALA A 60 -2.61 13.63 -2.66
CA ALA A 60 -3.74 13.31 -1.81
C ALA A 60 -5.09 13.53 -2.54
N LYS A 61 -5.21 14.62 -3.31
CA LYS A 61 -6.40 14.86 -4.13
C LYS A 61 -6.60 13.74 -5.15
N PHE A 62 -5.56 13.38 -5.90
CA PHE A 62 -5.62 12.28 -6.86
C PHE A 62 -6.05 10.96 -6.22
N HIS A 63 -5.42 10.57 -5.11
CA HIS A 63 -5.73 9.32 -4.41
C HIS A 63 -7.09 9.30 -3.71
N ASN A 64 -7.64 10.45 -3.35
CA ASN A 64 -8.95 10.52 -2.71
C ASN A 64 -10.11 10.63 -3.71
N GLU A 65 -9.92 11.28 -4.87
CA GLU A 65 -11.00 11.65 -5.79
C GLU A 65 -10.95 10.89 -7.12
N VAL A 66 -9.75 10.59 -7.63
CA VAL A 66 -9.54 10.02 -8.97
C VAL A 66 -9.19 8.53 -8.92
N PHE A 67 -8.15 8.17 -8.17
CA PHE A 67 -7.66 6.80 -8.08
C PHE A 67 -8.76 5.77 -7.73
N PRO A 68 -9.72 6.04 -6.81
CA PRO A 68 -10.78 5.07 -6.51
C PRO A 68 -11.67 4.74 -7.70
N LYS A 69 -11.90 5.71 -8.60
CA LYS A 69 -12.67 5.50 -9.83
C LYS A 69 -11.86 4.71 -10.85
N ILE A 70 -10.58 5.08 -11.05
CA ILE A 70 -9.64 4.30 -11.89
C ILE A 70 -9.53 2.86 -11.39
N LYS A 71 -9.42 2.69 -10.08
CA LYS A 71 -9.35 1.35 -9.48
C LYS A 71 -10.58 0.53 -9.83
N LYS A 72 -11.76 1.07 -9.59
CA LYS A 72 -13.04 0.38 -9.82
C LYS A 72 -13.27 0.02 -11.29
N GLU A 73 -13.00 0.94 -12.22
CA GLU A 73 -13.36 0.77 -13.63
C GLU A 73 -12.30 0.04 -14.45
N TYR A 74 -11.03 0.10 -14.05
CA TYR A 74 -9.93 -0.42 -14.86
C TYR A 74 -9.04 -1.42 -14.13
N ILE A 75 -8.65 -1.14 -12.87
CA ILE A 75 -7.76 -2.04 -12.12
C ILE A 75 -8.49 -3.30 -11.71
N ASP A 76 -9.66 -3.16 -11.06
CA ASP A 76 -10.45 -4.29 -10.55
C ASP A 76 -11.08 -5.14 -11.68
N THR A 77 -11.10 -4.59 -12.91
CA THR A 77 -11.58 -5.28 -14.11
C THR A 77 -10.43 -5.87 -14.96
N GLY A 78 -9.19 -5.79 -14.48
CA GLY A 78 -8.02 -6.37 -15.14
C GLY A 78 -7.56 -5.63 -16.40
N LYS A 79 -8.10 -4.44 -16.70
CA LYS A 79 -7.77 -3.68 -17.91
C LYS A 79 -6.43 -2.97 -17.83
N ILE A 80 -6.00 -2.59 -16.63
CA ILE A 80 -4.73 -1.90 -16.40
C ILE A 80 -3.97 -2.48 -15.22
N VAL A 81 -2.66 -2.29 -15.23
CA VAL A 81 -1.80 -2.42 -14.06
C VAL A 81 -1.33 -1.03 -13.62
N PHE A 82 -1.46 -0.76 -12.34
CA PHE A 82 -1.03 0.49 -11.72
C PHE A 82 0.16 0.24 -10.81
N THR A 83 1.24 1.02 -11.01
CA THR A 83 2.47 0.99 -10.22
C THR A 83 2.61 2.29 -9.45
N TYR A 84 2.75 2.19 -8.13
CA TYR A 84 3.07 3.33 -7.27
C TYR A 84 4.58 3.37 -7.02
N ARG A 85 5.18 4.53 -7.22
CA ARG A 85 6.59 4.80 -6.93
C ARG A 85 6.74 5.94 -5.95
N ASP A 86 7.38 5.66 -4.82
CA ASP A 86 7.67 6.68 -3.82
C ASP A 86 8.62 7.74 -4.39
N PHE A 87 8.17 8.98 -4.30
CA PHE A 87 8.97 10.15 -4.65
C PHE A 87 8.90 11.17 -3.50
N PRO A 88 9.46 10.82 -2.31
CA PRO A 88 9.33 11.66 -1.12
C PRO A 88 9.96 13.04 -1.33
N LEU A 89 9.20 14.10 -1.05
CA LEU A 89 9.63 15.50 -1.17
C LEU A 89 10.34 16.02 0.09
N ASP A 90 10.09 15.36 1.22
CA ASP A 90 10.64 15.73 2.53
C ASP A 90 10.82 14.50 3.44
N LYS A 91 11.40 14.74 4.62
CA LYS A 91 11.68 13.70 5.61
C LYS A 91 10.41 12.99 6.15
N PHE A 92 9.30 13.70 6.23
CA PHE A 92 8.05 13.11 6.73
C PHE A 92 7.40 12.21 5.66
N ALA A 93 7.45 12.63 4.39
CA ALA A 93 7.05 11.78 3.27
C ALA A 93 7.89 10.50 3.24
N LEU A 94 9.21 10.60 3.43
CA LEU A 94 10.10 9.44 3.46
C LEU A 94 9.72 8.48 4.61
N LYS A 95 9.51 8.99 5.82
CA LYS A 95 9.08 8.16 6.95
C LYS A 95 7.70 7.53 6.73
N ALA A 96 6.78 8.25 6.11
CA ALA A 96 5.47 7.72 5.74
C ALA A 96 5.59 6.60 4.69
N SER A 97 6.46 6.76 3.70
CA SER A 97 6.76 5.72 2.70
C SER A 97 7.34 4.46 3.34
N VAL A 98 8.30 4.61 4.26
CA VAL A 98 8.86 3.48 5.02
C VAL A 98 7.76 2.73 5.74
N ILE A 99 6.90 3.42 6.49
CA ILE A 99 5.78 2.81 7.24
C ILE A 99 4.79 2.14 6.30
N ALA A 100 4.44 2.76 5.16
CA ALA A 100 3.54 2.17 4.18
C ALA A 100 4.12 0.87 3.62
N ARG A 101 5.41 0.83 3.28
CA ARG A 101 6.09 -0.36 2.77
C ARG A 101 6.15 -1.50 3.79
N CYS A 102 6.26 -1.16 5.07
CA CYS A 102 6.24 -2.15 6.16
C CYS A 102 4.86 -2.76 6.45
N SER A 103 3.81 -2.24 5.85
CA SER A 103 2.50 -2.89 5.95
C SER A 103 2.41 -4.21 5.17
N GLY A 104 3.42 -4.54 4.35
CA GLY A 104 3.45 -5.70 3.45
C GLY A 104 2.73 -5.43 2.13
N ASN A 105 3.03 -6.23 1.11
CA ASN A 105 2.51 -6.02 -0.24
C ASN A 105 0.97 -6.03 -0.29
N ASP A 106 0.34 -6.95 0.42
CA ASP A 106 -1.12 -7.14 0.41
C ASP A 106 -1.89 -5.95 1.02
N ARG A 107 -1.26 -5.23 1.96
CA ARG A 107 -1.89 -4.11 2.68
C ARG A 107 -1.43 -2.73 2.17
N PHE A 108 -0.40 -2.68 1.32
CA PHE A 108 0.25 -1.44 0.90
C PHE A 108 -0.73 -0.39 0.36
N PHE A 109 -1.56 -0.74 -0.63
CA PHE A 109 -2.51 0.20 -1.23
C PHE A 109 -3.63 0.62 -0.28
N ASN A 110 -4.04 -0.26 0.63
CA ASN A 110 -4.98 0.09 1.70
C ASN A 110 -4.34 1.08 2.69
N PHE A 111 -3.06 0.90 2.98
CA PHE A 111 -2.31 1.80 3.84
C PHE A 111 -2.12 3.18 3.18
N LEU A 112 -1.75 3.21 1.89
CA LEU A 112 -1.70 4.43 1.09
C LEU A 112 -3.02 5.20 1.13
N LYS A 113 -4.13 4.51 0.92
CA LYS A 113 -5.48 5.12 1.00
C LYS A 113 -5.70 5.82 2.34
N VAL A 114 -5.33 5.19 3.46
CA VAL A 114 -5.50 5.79 4.79
C VAL A 114 -4.56 6.99 4.97
N LEU A 115 -3.29 6.87 4.56
CA LEU A 115 -2.31 7.95 4.66
C LEU A 115 -2.73 9.19 3.88
N TYR A 116 -3.21 9.05 2.64
CA TYR A 116 -3.70 10.17 1.84
C TYR A 116 -5.02 10.73 2.36
N LYS A 117 -5.97 9.89 2.76
CA LYS A 117 -7.23 10.34 3.34
C LYS A 117 -7.03 11.15 4.62
N LYS A 118 -6.02 10.78 5.40
CA LYS A 118 -5.65 11.42 6.67
C LYS A 118 -4.46 12.37 6.55
N GLN A 119 -4.05 12.74 5.33
CA GLN A 119 -2.83 13.51 5.11
C GLN A 119 -2.80 14.79 5.96
N LYS A 120 -3.85 15.60 5.93
CA LYS A 120 -3.91 16.84 6.72
C LYS A 120 -3.84 16.56 8.23
N ASP A 121 -4.44 15.46 8.70
CA ASP A 121 -4.49 15.11 10.12
C ASP A 121 -3.10 14.78 10.69
N TRP A 122 -2.17 14.30 9.85
CA TRP A 122 -0.84 13.96 10.32
C TRP A 122 0.25 14.94 9.86
N THR A 123 0.07 15.64 8.74
CA THR A 123 1.09 16.61 8.25
C THR A 123 0.99 17.97 8.94
N SER A 124 -0.23 18.41 9.34
CA SER A 124 -0.49 19.75 9.91
C SER A 124 -0.49 19.75 11.44
N THR A 125 0.33 18.92 12.08
CA THR A 125 0.45 18.82 13.54
C THR A 125 1.81 19.32 14.02
N GLN A 126 1.94 19.62 15.31
CA GLN A 126 3.24 19.97 15.92
C GLN A 126 4.26 18.84 15.83
N ASP A 127 3.79 17.58 15.82
CA ASP A 127 4.62 16.38 15.67
C ASP A 127 4.01 15.44 14.63
N PRO A 128 4.31 15.68 13.32
CA PRO A 128 3.82 14.85 12.23
C PRO A 128 4.22 13.38 12.37
N PHE A 129 5.41 13.11 12.91
CA PHE A 129 5.88 11.75 13.07
C PHE A 129 5.07 10.98 14.11
N LYS A 130 4.78 11.58 15.27
CA LYS A 130 3.92 10.97 16.30
C LYS A 130 2.50 10.72 15.78
N SER A 131 1.96 11.63 14.97
CA SER A 131 0.66 11.47 14.33
C SER A 131 0.66 10.34 13.31
N LEU A 132 1.73 10.21 12.51
CA LEU A 132 1.94 9.13 11.57
C LEU A 132 2.02 7.75 12.26
N LEU A 133 2.70 7.66 13.42
CA LEU A 133 2.74 6.42 14.22
C LEU A 133 1.37 5.99 14.73
N LYS A 134 0.48 6.96 15.07
CA LYS A 134 -0.90 6.64 15.43
C LYS A 134 -1.66 6.02 14.25
N ILE A 135 -1.48 6.58 13.05
CA ILE A 135 -2.10 6.03 11.83
C ILE A 135 -1.56 4.62 11.54
N ALA A 136 -0.26 4.40 11.71
CA ALA A 136 0.35 3.08 11.56
C ALA A 136 -0.30 2.02 12.46
N LYS A 137 -0.55 2.36 13.72
CA LYS A 137 -1.27 1.49 14.68
C LYS A 137 -2.72 1.25 14.29
N LEU A 138 -3.43 2.29 13.87
CA LEU A 138 -4.80 2.17 13.37
C LEU A 138 -4.88 1.30 12.10
N GLY A 139 -3.84 1.31 11.29
CA GLY A 139 -3.66 0.44 10.12
C GLY A 139 -3.26 -1.01 10.46
N GLY A 140 -3.18 -1.36 11.76
CA GLY A 140 -2.92 -2.71 12.24
C GLY A 140 -1.45 -3.10 12.36
N LEU A 141 -0.52 -2.12 12.33
CA LEU A 141 0.88 -2.39 12.65
C LEU A 141 1.08 -2.42 14.18
N LYS A 142 1.75 -3.45 14.66
CA LYS A 142 2.10 -3.58 16.09
C LYS A 142 3.26 -2.65 16.46
N ASN A 143 3.43 -2.35 17.74
CA ASN A 143 4.47 -1.42 18.22
C ASN A 143 5.89 -1.87 17.86
N ASP A 144 6.16 -3.15 17.97
CA ASP A 144 7.44 -3.78 17.63
C ASP A 144 7.70 -3.74 16.10
N GLU A 145 6.68 -4.05 15.30
CA GLU A 145 6.74 -3.92 13.83
C GLU A 145 7.07 -2.48 13.42
N ILE A 146 6.37 -1.51 14.00
CA ILE A 146 6.62 -0.08 13.74
C ILE A 146 8.04 0.30 14.12
N LYS A 147 8.52 -0.13 15.30
CA LYS A 147 9.86 0.20 15.79
C LYS A 147 10.95 -0.36 14.88
N VAL A 148 10.84 -1.63 14.51
CA VAL A 148 11.78 -2.30 13.59
C VAL A 148 11.76 -1.62 12.23
N CYS A 149 10.58 -1.35 11.70
CA CYS A 149 10.38 -0.73 10.40
C CYS A 149 10.97 0.69 10.31
N VAL A 150 10.58 1.56 11.23
CA VAL A 150 11.03 2.96 11.23
C VAL A 150 12.54 3.07 11.45
N GLY A 151 13.14 2.11 12.16
CA GLY A 151 14.59 2.00 12.37
C GLY A 151 15.33 1.34 11.20
N ASN A 152 14.63 0.79 10.21
CA ASN A 152 15.26 0.06 9.11
C ASN A 152 15.85 1.03 8.07
N LYS A 153 17.14 1.31 8.23
CA LYS A 153 17.90 2.19 7.34
C LYS A 153 17.95 1.67 5.89
N SER A 154 17.97 0.36 5.70
CA SER A 154 18.03 -0.23 4.34
C SER A 154 16.77 0.06 3.53
N ILE A 155 15.58 0.07 4.16
CA ILE A 155 14.33 0.45 3.48
C ILE A 155 14.36 1.93 3.11
N GLU A 156 14.80 2.79 4.03
CA GLU A 156 14.92 4.23 3.81
C GLU A 156 15.87 4.55 2.64
N ASP A 157 17.07 3.94 2.67
CA ASP A 157 18.08 4.12 1.62
C ASP A 157 17.63 3.54 0.27
N GLY A 158 16.89 2.43 0.27
CA GLY A 158 16.29 1.84 -0.92
C GLY A 158 15.27 2.79 -1.58
N ILE A 159 14.38 3.40 -0.79
CA ILE A 159 13.42 4.41 -1.29
C ILE A 159 14.14 5.62 -1.88
N LEU A 160 15.16 6.14 -1.19
CA LEU A 160 15.94 7.29 -1.67
C LEU A 160 16.72 6.96 -2.95
N LYS A 161 17.29 5.75 -3.05
CA LYS A 161 17.97 5.26 -4.26
C LYS A 161 17.01 5.17 -5.43
N GLU A 162 15.79 4.62 -5.21
CA GLU A 162 14.76 4.56 -6.25
C GLU A 162 14.31 5.96 -6.69
N ARG A 163 14.07 6.89 -5.76
CA ARG A 163 13.77 8.29 -6.06
C ARG A 163 14.85 8.93 -6.92
N LEU A 164 16.12 8.76 -6.54
CA LEU A 164 17.25 9.32 -7.29
C LEU A 164 17.39 8.70 -8.69
N SER A 165 17.21 7.40 -8.81
CA SER A 165 17.20 6.69 -10.10
C SER A 165 16.05 7.18 -10.99
N SER A 166 14.86 7.32 -10.41
CA SER A 166 13.67 7.81 -11.11
C SER A 166 13.85 9.24 -11.59
N SER A 167 14.43 10.14 -10.80
CA SER A 167 14.66 11.52 -11.20
C SER A 167 15.68 11.68 -12.34
N LYS A 168 16.55 10.66 -12.54
CA LYS A 168 17.49 10.64 -13.67
C LYS A 168 16.87 10.07 -14.94
N LYS A 169 15.93 9.14 -14.79
CA LYS A 169 15.34 8.39 -15.91
C LYS A 169 14.08 9.07 -16.46
N TYR A 170 13.31 9.73 -15.60
CA TYR A 170 12.01 10.30 -15.92
C TYR A 170 12.02 11.82 -15.71
N ASP A 171 11.27 12.56 -16.53
CA ASP A 171 11.09 14.00 -16.35
C ASP A 171 10.07 14.28 -15.24
N ILE A 172 10.52 14.17 -13.97
CA ILE A 172 9.70 14.39 -12.79
C ILE A 172 9.98 15.77 -12.23
N LYS A 173 9.15 16.75 -12.58
CA LYS A 173 9.26 18.15 -12.11
C LYS A 173 8.38 18.43 -10.90
N ALA A 174 7.33 17.66 -10.72
CA ALA A 174 6.35 17.80 -9.64
C ALA A 174 5.73 16.44 -9.29
N THR A 175 4.96 16.38 -8.20
CA THR A 175 4.16 15.20 -7.85
C THR A 175 2.67 15.56 -7.77
N PRO A 176 1.76 14.69 -8.18
CA PRO A 176 2.05 13.42 -8.84
C PRO A 176 2.53 13.64 -10.29
N THR A 177 3.44 12.80 -10.78
CA THR A 177 3.77 12.66 -12.20
C THR A 177 3.32 11.27 -12.64
N ILE A 178 2.57 11.19 -13.74
CA ILE A 178 2.02 9.95 -14.26
C ILE A 178 2.66 9.63 -15.62
N TYR A 179 3.01 8.36 -15.80
CA TYR A 179 3.38 7.78 -17.09
C TYR A 179 2.37 6.70 -17.46
N ILE A 180 1.96 6.67 -18.73
CA ILE A 180 1.07 5.65 -19.30
C ILE A 180 1.82 5.00 -20.46
N ASN A 181 2.02 3.68 -20.41
CA ASN A 181 2.80 2.92 -21.39
C ASN A 181 4.18 3.55 -21.70
N ASN A 182 4.89 4.00 -20.65
CA ASN A 182 6.20 4.67 -20.68
C ASN A 182 6.21 6.11 -21.26
N GLU A 183 5.06 6.65 -21.67
CA GLU A 183 4.93 8.03 -22.11
C GLU A 183 4.43 8.89 -20.95
N LYS A 184 5.05 10.07 -20.76
CA LYS A 184 4.60 11.02 -19.76
C LYS A 184 3.20 11.51 -20.11
N TYR A 185 2.31 11.48 -19.13
CA TYR A 185 0.97 12.02 -19.27
C TYR A 185 0.96 13.48 -18.85
N ASP A 186 0.74 14.38 -19.80
CA ASP A 186 0.73 15.83 -19.57
C ASP A 186 -0.71 16.41 -19.55
N GLY A 187 -1.75 15.56 -19.54
CA GLY A 187 -3.15 15.97 -19.43
C GLY A 187 -3.59 16.22 -17.98
N ASP A 188 -4.83 16.65 -17.83
CA ASP A 188 -5.43 16.89 -16.53
C ASP A 188 -5.55 15.59 -15.72
N LEU A 189 -5.25 15.68 -14.43
CA LEU A 189 -5.38 14.57 -13.49
C LEU A 189 -6.81 14.45 -12.94
N THR A 190 -7.79 14.53 -13.84
CA THR A 190 -9.20 14.24 -13.57
C THR A 190 -9.52 12.81 -14.00
N PHE A 191 -10.58 12.23 -13.43
CA PHE A 191 -11.02 10.91 -13.85
C PHE A 191 -11.42 10.89 -15.33
N GLU A 192 -12.13 11.91 -15.77
CA GLU A 192 -12.65 12.04 -17.13
C GLU A 192 -11.52 12.10 -18.16
N ALA A 193 -10.47 12.90 -17.91
CA ALA A 193 -9.34 13.01 -18.82
C ALA A 193 -8.51 11.71 -18.86
N LEU A 194 -8.24 11.09 -17.71
CA LEU A 194 -7.56 9.80 -17.66
C LEU A 194 -8.38 8.68 -18.30
N LYS A 195 -9.69 8.67 -18.10
CA LYS A 195 -10.61 7.72 -18.73
C LYS A 195 -10.48 7.79 -20.27
N LEU A 196 -10.56 8.98 -20.86
CA LEU A 196 -10.41 9.16 -22.32
C LEU A 196 -9.07 8.60 -22.81
N LYS A 197 -7.97 8.89 -22.10
CA LYS A 197 -6.64 8.39 -22.49
C LYS A 197 -6.55 6.86 -22.35
N ILE A 198 -7.04 6.29 -21.26
CA ILE A 198 -7.01 4.84 -21.04
C ILE A 198 -7.86 4.12 -22.09
N ASP A 199 -9.09 4.58 -22.33
CA ASP A 199 -10.00 3.98 -23.31
C ASP A 199 -9.40 4.01 -24.73
N SER A 200 -8.69 5.09 -25.10
CA SER A 200 -8.00 5.17 -26.39
C SER A 200 -6.84 4.19 -26.57
N LEU A 201 -6.30 3.63 -25.46
CA LEU A 201 -5.22 2.64 -25.48
C LEU A 201 -5.73 1.20 -25.36
N LEU A 202 -7.00 1.02 -24.99
CA LEU A 202 -7.64 -0.28 -24.85
C LEU A 202 -8.37 -0.73 -26.13
N ASN A 203 -8.66 0.21 -27.04
CA ASN A 203 -9.26 -0.02 -28.37
C ASN A 203 -8.16 -0.22 -29.42
#